data_f9dcf2063bc0ead0b867090abbac514b
#
_entry.id   f9dcf2063bc0ead0b867090abbac514b
#
_cell.length_a   1.000
_cell.length_b   1.000
_cell.length_c   1.000
_cell.angle_alpha   90.00
_cell.angle_beta   90.00
_cell.angle_gamma   90.00
#
_symmetry.space_group_name_H-M   'P 1'
#
loop_
_entity.id
_entity.type
_entity.pdbx_description
1 polymer ?
#
loop_
_entity_poly.entity_id
_entity_poly.type
_entity_poly.pdbx_seq_one_letter_code
_entity_poly.pdbx_strand_id
1 'polypeptide(L)'
;HAMVKALGWPVLMVSGVEADDVIGTLACQATQAGWETIISTGDKDLAQLVNSSVTLINTMTNEKLDIDGVIEKFGVPPERIVDYLSIIGDTVDNVPGVPKAGPKTANKWLAEFGDLDNLMANADQVKGVVGENLRNSLEWLPQARQLITVKTDCDLSPHLPGLDDLHAKPEDAPLLRELFERYAFKTWLRDVEKQLGGAVPEASGDFDLAG
;
A
#
# COMPACT_ATOMS: atom_id res chain seq x y z
N HIS A 1 -1.44 -17.71 1.51
CA HIS A 1 -2.70 -17.57 0.78
C HIS A 1 -3.77 -18.58 1.25
N ALA A 2 -3.44 -19.89 1.35
CA ALA A 2 -4.40 -20.89 1.81
C ALA A 2 -4.97 -20.56 3.20
N MET A 3 -4.12 -20.09 4.12
CA MET A 3 -4.52 -19.68 5.46
C MET A 3 -5.45 -18.46 5.46
N VAL A 4 -5.14 -17.45 4.66
CA VAL A 4 -6.00 -16.25 4.52
C VAL A 4 -7.36 -16.62 3.95
N LYS A 5 -7.40 -17.51 2.93
CA LYS A 5 -8.65 -18.04 2.38
C LYS A 5 -9.44 -18.84 3.41
N ALA A 6 -8.75 -19.66 4.21
CA ALA A 6 -9.39 -20.45 5.27
C ALA A 6 -9.94 -19.58 6.41
N LEU A 7 -9.36 -18.38 6.64
CA LEU A 7 -9.91 -17.33 7.51
C LEU A 7 -11.15 -16.64 6.92
N GLY A 8 -11.58 -17.02 5.73
CA GLY A 8 -12.75 -16.46 5.06
C GLY A 8 -12.48 -15.16 4.30
N TRP A 9 -11.24 -14.67 4.25
CA TRP A 9 -10.92 -13.45 3.53
C TRP A 9 -10.74 -13.71 2.03
N PRO A 10 -11.31 -12.88 1.15
CA PRO A 10 -11.04 -12.95 -0.28
C PRO A 10 -9.57 -12.65 -0.56
N VAL A 11 -8.97 -13.44 -1.45
CA VAL A 11 -7.59 -13.27 -1.91
C VAL A 11 -7.61 -13.12 -3.42
N LEU A 12 -7.30 -11.92 -3.89
CA LEU A 12 -7.18 -11.62 -5.31
C LEU A 12 -5.73 -11.81 -5.76
N MET A 13 -5.57 -12.56 -6.83
CA MET A 13 -4.29 -12.76 -7.52
C MET A 13 -4.54 -12.61 -9.01
N VAL A 14 -4.10 -11.49 -9.56
CA VAL A 14 -4.32 -11.15 -10.97
C VAL A 14 -2.99 -11.28 -11.71
N SER A 15 -2.90 -12.21 -12.64
CA SER A 15 -1.67 -12.47 -13.38
C SER A 15 -1.29 -11.27 -14.25
N GLY A 16 -0.04 -10.82 -14.18
CA GLY A 16 0.47 -9.69 -14.96
C GLY A 16 0.04 -8.31 -14.48
N VAL A 17 -0.59 -8.23 -13.30
CA VAL A 17 -0.97 -6.96 -12.65
C VAL A 17 -0.30 -6.90 -11.28
N GLU A 18 0.24 -5.75 -10.93
CA GLU A 18 0.84 -5.51 -9.61
C GLU A 18 -0.26 -5.41 -8.53
N ALA A 19 0.09 -5.75 -7.30
CA ALA A 19 -0.86 -5.70 -6.19
C ALA A 19 -1.40 -4.28 -5.96
N ASP A 20 -0.54 -3.28 -6.13
CA ASP A 20 -0.90 -1.88 -5.95
C ASP A 20 -1.89 -1.39 -7.00
N ASP A 21 -1.78 -1.85 -8.25
CA ASP A 21 -2.73 -1.58 -9.31
C ASP A 21 -4.10 -2.22 -9.02
N VAL A 22 -4.11 -3.44 -8.44
CA VAL A 22 -5.35 -4.09 -7.98
C VAL A 22 -5.98 -3.28 -6.85
N ILE A 23 -5.19 -2.88 -5.86
CA ILE A 23 -5.64 -2.05 -4.72
C ILE A 23 -6.16 -0.71 -5.23
N GLY A 24 -5.42 -0.03 -6.12
CA GLY A 24 -5.80 1.25 -6.71
C GLY A 24 -7.12 1.17 -7.48
N THR A 25 -7.28 0.12 -8.27
CA THR A 25 -8.52 -0.13 -9.03
C THR A 25 -9.71 -0.35 -8.09
N LEU A 26 -9.55 -1.18 -7.06
CA LEU A 26 -10.63 -1.43 -6.09
C LEU A 26 -10.96 -0.18 -5.27
N ALA A 27 -9.97 0.58 -4.82
CA ALA A 27 -10.18 1.83 -4.09
C ALA A 27 -10.92 2.87 -4.94
N CYS A 28 -10.59 2.96 -6.24
CA CYS A 28 -11.28 3.83 -7.17
C CYS A 28 -12.76 3.41 -7.36
N GLN A 29 -13.01 2.11 -7.58
CA GLN A 29 -14.37 1.58 -7.72
C GLN A 29 -15.19 1.77 -6.44
N ALA A 30 -14.60 1.53 -5.27
CA ALA A 30 -15.24 1.74 -3.97
C ALA A 30 -15.61 3.21 -3.75
N THR A 31 -14.70 4.15 -4.07
CA THR A 31 -14.97 5.58 -4.02
C THR A 31 -16.14 5.97 -4.93
N GLN A 32 -16.19 5.45 -6.17
CA GLN A 32 -17.29 5.69 -7.12
C GLN A 32 -18.62 5.12 -6.61
N ALA A 33 -18.57 4.01 -5.87
CA ALA A 33 -19.75 3.41 -5.22
C ALA A 33 -20.16 4.11 -3.92
N GLY A 34 -19.41 5.12 -3.47
CA GLY A 34 -19.68 5.87 -2.24
C GLY A 34 -19.27 5.14 -0.97
N TRP A 35 -18.35 4.19 -1.06
CA TRP A 35 -17.83 3.43 0.08
C TRP A 35 -16.62 4.14 0.70
N GLU A 36 -16.48 3.98 2.02
CA GLU A 36 -15.23 4.29 2.71
C GLU A 36 -14.24 3.13 2.58
N THR A 37 -12.99 3.45 2.29
CA THR A 37 -11.93 2.47 2.06
C THR A 37 -10.77 2.69 3.01
N ILE A 38 -10.33 1.63 3.66
CA ILE A 38 -9.09 1.61 4.44
C ILE A 38 -8.11 0.68 3.75
N ILE A 39 -6.96 1.21 3.34
CA ILE A 39 -5.87 0.43 2.77
C ILE A 39 -4.82 0.22 3.86
N SER A 40 -4.60 -1.05 4.26
CA SER A 40 -3.55 -1.41 5.21
C SER A 40 -2.25 -1.66 4.47
N THR A 41 -1.34 -0.71 4.53
CA THR A 41 -0.06 -0.76 3.82
C THR A 41 1.02 0.03 4.54
N GLY A 42 2.29 -0.33 4.31
CA GLY A 42 3.45 0.49 4.64
C GLY A 42 4.03 1.22 3.43
N ASP A 43 3.44 1.00 2.25
CA ASP A 43 3.91 1.58 1.01
C ASP A 43 3.47 3.05 0.88
N LYS A 44 4.47 3.91 0.66
CA LYS A 44 4.25 5.36 0.52
C LYS A 44 3.61 5.75 -0.81
N ASP A 45 3.79 4.91 -1.83
CA ASP A 45 3.30 5.21 -3.18
C ASP A 45 1.78 5.16 -3.24
N LEU A 46 1.16 4.32 -2.39
CA LEU A 46 -0.29 4.26 -2.24
C LEU A 46 -0.90 5.53 -1.60
N ALA A 47 -0.07 6.45 -1.07
CA ALA A 47 -0.55 7.75 -0.58
C ALA A 47 -1.20 8.61 -1.69
N GLN A 48 -0.90 8.33 -2.96
CA GLN A 48 -1.56 8.95 -4.11
C GLN A 48 -3.05 8.61 -4.23
N LEU A 49 -3.50 7.51 -3.58
CA LEU A 49 -4.89 7.05 -3.61
C LEU A 49 -5.76 7.72 -2.53
N VAL A 50 -5.15 8.39 -1.56
CA VAL A 50 -5.85 9.02 -0.43
C VAL A 50 -6.77 10.13 -0.95
N ASN A 51 -8.01 10.11 -0.47
CA ASN A 51 -9.02 11.12 -0.75
C ASN A 51 -10.02 11.18 0.42
N SER A 52 -11.15 11.87 0.25
CA SER A 52 -12.17 11.97 1.31
C SER A 52 -12.78 10.63 1.73
N SER A 53 -12.65 9.58 0.93
CA SER A 53 -13.21 8.24 1.17
C SER A 53 -12.13 7.16 1.32
N VAL A 54 -10.87 7.47 1.04
CA VAL A 54 -9.75 6.51 1.11
C VAL A 54 -8.72 6.97 2.13
N THR A 55 -8.40 6.11 3.07
CA THR A 55 -7.38 6.33 4.12
C THR A 55 -6.38 5.18 4.11
N LEU A 56 -5.09 5.46 4.32
CA LEU A 56 -4.08 4.43 4.56
C LEU A 56 -3.86 4.23 6.06
N ILE A 57 -3.60 2.99 6.46
CA ILE A 57 -3.17 2.64 7.82
C ILE A 57 -1.96 1.71 7.73
N ASN A 58 -0.85 2.11 8.33
CA ASN A 58 0.28 1.21 8.57
C ASN A 58 0.08 0.53 9.93
N THR A 59 -0.35 -0.73 9.92
CA THR A 59 -0.64 -1.49 11.14
C THR A 59 0.62 -1.85 11.95
N MET A 60 1.81 -1.72 11.38
CA MET A 60 3.08 -1.94 12.10
C MET A 60 3.46 -0.74 12.97
N THR A 61 3.15 0.46 12.51
CA THR A 61 3.49 1.73 13.20
C THR A 61 2.28 2.42 13.79
N ASN A 62 1.06 1.97 13.50
CA ASN A 62 -0.23 2.62 13.77
C ASN A 62 -0.34 4.02 13.15
N GLU A 63 0.42 4.29 12.12
CA GLU A 63 0.35 5.54 11.37
C GLU A 63 -0.89 5.53 10.48
N LYS A 64 -1.70 6.59 10.58
CA LYS A 64 -2.86 6.82 9.73
C LYS A 64 -2.57 7.98 8.78
N LEU A 65 -2.81 7.78 7.49
CA LEU A 65 -2.68 8.80 6.46
C LEU A 65 -4.05 9.02 5.79
N ASP A 66 -4.77 10.01 6.28
CA ASP A 66 -5.82 10.72 5.56
C ASP A 66 -5.20 11.92 4.83
N ILE A 67 -5.98 12.80 4.24
CA ILE A 67 -5.47 13.95 3.46
C ILE A 67 -4.51 14.79 4.31
N ASP A 68 -4.88 15.11 5.54
CA ASP A 68 -4.06 15.91 6.44
C ASP A 68 -2.78 15.17 6.83
N GLY A 69 -2.87 13.86 7.10
CA GLY A 69 -1.71 13.01 7.39
C GLY A 69 -0.73 12.90 6.23
N VAL A 70 -1.23 12.86 4.99
CA VAL A 70 -0.37 12.92 3.78
C VAL A 70 0.35 14.25 3.70
N ILE A 71 -0.35 15.36 3.91
CA ILE A 71 0.24 16.71 3.88
C ILE A 71 1.29 16.86 5.00
N GLU A 72 0.99 16.39 6.21
CA GLU A 72 1.93 16.45 7.34
C GLU A 72 3.21 15.63 7.05
N LYS A 73 3.05 14.42 6.49
CA LYS A 73 4.17 13.51 6.25
C LYS A 73 5.03 13.92 5.06
N PHE A 74 4.41 14.28 3.93
CA PHE A 74 5.12 14.52 2.66
C PHE A 74 5.28 16.01 2.33
N GLY A 75 4.48 16.88 2.95
CA GLY A 75 4.46 18.33 2.66
C GLY A 75 3.72 18.68 1.37
N VAL A 76 3.00 17.74 0.78
CA VAL A 76 2.17 17.90 -0.42
C VAL A 76 0.84 17.16 -0.24
N PRO A 77 -0.25 17.57 -0.89
CA PRO A 77 -1.50 16.85 -0.85
C PRO A 77 -1.46 15.57 -1.70
N PRO A 78 -2.40 14.61 -1.50
CA PRO A 78 -2.41 13.31 -2.18
C PRO A 78 -2.27 13.40 -3.70
N GLU A 79 -2.93 14.34 -4.35
CA GLU A 79 -2.88 14.56 -5.79
C GLU A 79 -1.52 15.03 -6.32
N ARG A 80 -0.58 15.33 -5.44
CA ARG A 80 0.81 15.73 -5.78
C ARG A 80 1.84 14.67 -5.37
N ILE A 81 1.41 13.56 -4.79
CA ILE A 81 2.33 12.49 -4.38
C ILE A 81 3.10 11.92 -5.57
N VAL A 82 2.44 11.67 -6.69
CA VAL A 82 3.11 11.17 -7.90
C VAL A 82 4.18 12.16 -8.39
N ASP A 83 3.86 13.44 -8.45
CA ASP A 83 4.80 14.50 -8.85
C ASP A 83 5.97 14.58 -7.86
N TYR A 84 5.66 14.55 -6.57
CA TYR A 84 6.66 14.58 -5.50
C TYR A 84 7.63 13.41 -5.59
N LEU A 85 7.11 12.19 -5.74
CA LEU A 85 7.92 10.97 -5.85
C LEU A 85 8.72 10.95 -7.16
N SER A 86 8.17 11.44 -8.26
CA SER A 86 8.90 11.57 -9.53
C SER A 86 10.12 12.50 -9.40
N ILE A 87 10.02 13.55 -8.60
CA ILE A 87 11.12 14.50 -8.36
C ILE A 87 12.19 13.86 -7.46
N ILE A 88 11.80 13.26 -6.33
CA ILE A 88 12.79 12.71 -5.37
C ILE A 88 13.29 11.33 -5.75
N GLY A 89 12.55 10.61 -6.58
CA GLY A 89 12.78 9.21 -6.94
C GLY A 89 12.31 8.22 -5.89
N ASP A 90 12.31 6.95 -6.28
CA ASP A 90 12.10 5.82 -5.41
C ASP A 90 13.25 4.83 -5.49
N THR A 91 13.97 4.67 -4.37
CA THR A 91 15.10 3.74 -4.32
C THR A 91 14.67 2.28 -4.15
N VAL A 92 13.46 2.03 -3.61
CA VAL A 92 12.93 0.68 -3.43
C VAL A 92 12.59 0.10 -4.80
N ASP A 93 11.92 0.90 -5.64
CA ASP A 93 11.51 0.50 -6.98
C ASP A 93 12.54 0.84 -8.06
N ASN A 94 13.72 1.31 -7.64
CA ASN A 94 14.81 1.69 -8.52
C ASN A 94 14.40 2.75 -9.56
N VAL A 95 13.57 3.70 -9.17
CA VAL A 95 13.17 4.85 -9.98
C VAL A 95 14.05 6.06 -9.62
N PRO A 96 14.97 6.48 -10.49
CA PRO A 96 15.80 7.66 -10.22
C PRO A 96 14.97 8.94 -10.18
N GLY A 97 15.22 9.79 -9.19
CA GLY A 97 14.72 11.17 -9.16
C GLY A 97 15.70 12.17 -9.78
N VAL A 98 15.41 13.46 -9.62
CA VAL A 98 16.32 14.53 -9.98
C VAL A 98 17.53 14.53 -9.03
N PRO A 99 18.76 14.39 -9.51
CA PRO A 99 19.94 14.31 -8.62
C PRO A 99 20.04 15.54 -7.70
N LYS A 100 20.24 15.28 -6.40
CA LYS A 100 20.28 16.28 -5.32
C LYS A 100 18.95 16.98 -5.00
N ALA A 101 17.85 16.60 -5.64
CA ALA A 101 16.53 17.04 -5.23
C ALA A 101 15.99 16.06 -4.18
N GLY A 102 15.91 16.51 -2.94
CA GLY A 102 15.26 15.76 -1.83
C GLY A 102 13.90 16.36 -1.49
N PRO A 103 13.23 15.85 -0.43
CA PRO A 103 11.89 16.27 -0.02
C PRO A 103 11.69 17.79 0.04
N LYS A 104 12.62 18.52 0.68
CA LYS A 104 12.52 19.98 0.79
C LYS A 104 12.56 20.69 -0.56
N THR A 105 13.33 20.16 -1.51
CA THR A 105 13.42 20.72 -2.86
C THR A 105 12.16 20.45 -3.65
N ALA A 106 11.66 19.21 -3.59
CA ALA A 106 10.42 18.82 -4.25
C ALA A 106 9.22 19.65 -3.74
N ASN A 107 9.07 19.76 -2.42
CA ASN A 107 8.01 20.58 -1.82
C ASN A 107 8.09 22.05 -2.24
N LYS A 108 9.30 22.62 -2.24
CA LYS A 108 9.49 23.99 -2.70
C LYS A 108 9.07 24.17 -4.18
N TRP A 109 9.50 23.26 -5.05
CA TRP A 109 9.19 23.34 -6.46
C TRP A 109 7.69 23.16 -6.73
N LEU A 110 7.05 22.19 -6.07
CA LEU A 110 5.61 21.96 -6.21
C LEU A 110 4.79 23.13 -5.64
N ALA A 111 5.25 23.78 -4.58
CA ALA A 111 4.62 24.99 -4.06
C ALA A 111 4.77 26.19 -5.03
N GLU A 112 5.91 26.29 -5.73
CA GLU A 112 6.21 27.40 -6.65
C GLU A 112 5.56 27.23 -8.03
N PHE A 113 5.61 26.00 -8.59
CA PHE A 113 5.17 25.70 -9.95
C PHE A 113 3.81 24.97 -10.01
N GLY A 114 3.34 24.42 -8.89
CA GLY A 114 2.05 23.75 -8.76
C GLY A 114 2.09 22.24 -9.06
N ASP A 115 2.70 21.84 -10.17
CA ASP A 115 2.81 20.44 -10.59
C ASP A 115 4.12 20.17 -11.36
N LEU A 116 4.35 18.90 -11.69
CA LEU A 116 5.55 18.47 -12.40
C LEU A 116 5.60 19.01 -13.85
N ASP A 117 4.46 19.12 -14.53
CA ASP A 117 4.43 19.62 -15.91
C ASP A 117 4.83 21.08 -15.98
N ASN A 118 4.29 21.91 -15.09
CA ASN A 118 4.67 23.30 -14.97
C ASN A 118 6.14 23.46 -14.52
N LEU A 119 6.62 22.62 -13.61
CA LEU A 119 8.03 22.61 -13.22
C LEU A 119 8.94 22.30 -14.41
N MET A 120 8.60 21.28 -15.20
CA MET A 120 9.36 20.89 -16.39
C MET A 120 9.34 22.02 -17.46
N ALA A 121 8.19 22.61 -17.69
CA ALA A 121 8.03 23.71 -18.65
C ALA A 121 8.83 24.98 -18.25
N ASN A 122 9.08 25.16 -16.97
CA ASN A 122 9.78 26.32 -16.41
C ASN A 122 11.16 25.96 -15.83
N ALA A 123 11.76 24.83 -16.21
CA ALA A 123 13.02 24.34 -15.67
C ALA A 123 14.19 25.34 -15.78
N ASP A 124 14.15 26.23 -16.76
CA ASP A 124 15.16 27.29 -16.96
C ASP A 124 15.11 28.37 -15.87
N GLN A 125 13.99 28.52 -15.17
CA GLN A 125 13.85 29.46 -14.05
C GLN A 125 14.50 28.91 -12.77
N VAL A 126 14.71 27.58 -12.68
CA VAL A 126 15.35 26.94 -11.54
C VAL A 126 16.87 27.11 -11.63
N LYS A 127 17.44 27.85 -10.67
CA LYS A 127 18.85 28.22 -10.65
C LYS A 127 19.71 27.20 -9.91
N GLY A 128 21.03 27.25 -10.18
CA GLY A 128 22.05 26.47 -9.48
C GLY A 128 22.12 25.03 -9.97
N VAL A 129 22.95 24.23 -9.29
CA VAL A 129 23.25 22.84 -9.67
C VAL A 129 21.99 21.97 -9.73
N VAL A 130 21.03 22.18 -8.83
CA VAL A 130 19.79 21.39 -8.81
C VAL A 130 18.91 21.73 -10.04
N GLY A 131 18.92 23.01 -10.50
CA GLY A 131 18.24 23.40 -11.73
C GLY A 131 18.90 22.78 -12.97
N GLU A 132 20.22 22.69 -13.01
CA GLU A 132 20.94 21.96 -14.06
C GLU A 132 20.57 20.46 -14.06
N ASN A 133 20.56 19.83 -12.89
CA ASN A 133 20.13 18.44 -12.74
C ASN A 133 18.67 18.25 -13.19
N LEU A 134 17.76 19.18 -12.87
CA LEU A 134 16.39 19.14 -13.34
C LEU A 134 16.33 19.14 -14.87
N ARG A 135 17.03 20.06 -15.53
CA ARG A 135 17.07 20.14 -17.01
C ARG A 135 17.62 18.85 -17.62
N ASN A 136 18.65 18.26 -17.02
CA ASN A 136 19.21 16.99 -17.45
C ASN A 136 18.27 15.78 -17.23
N SER A 137 17.26 15.93 -16.39
CA SER A 137 16.28 14.88 -16.06
C SER A 137 14.96 15.02 -16.84
N LEU A 138 14.76 16.07 -17.65
CA LEU A 138 13.48 16.34 -18.30
C LEU A 138 12.96 15.20 -19.20
N GLU A 139 13.85 14.49 -19.88
CA GLU A 139 13.46 13.35 -20.71
C GLU A 139 13.04 12.13 -19.88
N TRP A 140 13.57 12.00 -18.67
CA TRP A 140 13.31 10.88 -17.77
C TRP A 140 12.05 11.09 -16.93
N LEU A 141 11.77 12.30 -16.46
CA LEU A 141 10.68 12.57 -15.51
C LEU A 141 9.29 12.06 -15.94
N PRO A 142 8.88 12.14 -17.23
CA PRO A 142 7.62 11.54 -17.67
C PRO A 142 7.59 10.01 -17.50
N GLN A 143 8.72 9.33 -17.69
CA GLN A 143 8.84 7.89 -17.49
C GLN A 143 8.79 7.54 -16.01
N ALA A 144 9.50 8.30 -15.15
CA ALA A 144 9.45 8.15 -13.71
C ALA A 144 8.00 8.29 -13.20
N ARG A 145 7.27 9.33 -13.65
CA ARG A 145 5.86 9.52 -13.33
C ARG A 145 5.01 8.32 -13.73
N GLN A 146 5.20 7.81 -14.94
CA GLN A 146 4.45 6.63 -15.42
C GLN A 146 4.71 5.38 -14.56
N LEU A 147 5.95 5.16 -14.11
CA LEU A 147 6.32 4.03 -13.27
C LEU A 147 5.74 4.13 -11.84
N ILE A 148 5.65 5.35 -11.30
CA ILE A 148 5.15 5.62 -9.95
C ILE A 148 3.63 5.67 -9.90
N THR A 149 2.97 5.96 -11.02
CA THR A 149 1.51 6.09 -11.04
C THR A 149 0.84 4.73 -10.95
N VAL A 150 0.09 4.51 -9.88
CA VAL A 150 -0.75 3.32 -9.68
C VAL A 150 -1.91 3.34 -10.67
N LYS A 151 -2.12 2.23 -11.38
CA LYS A 151 -3.27 2.08 -12.28
C LYS A 151 -4.54 1.85 -11.47
N THR A 152 -5.61 2.49 -11.92
CA THR A 152 -6.93 2.44 -11.25
C THR A 152 -8.03 1.91 -12.16
N ASP A 153 -7.65 1.33 -13.30
CA ASP A 153 -8.55 0.89 -14.38
C ASP A 153 -8.29 -0.55 -14.85
N CYS A 154 -7.65 -1.37 -14.03
CA CYS A 154 -7.38 -2.76 -14.36
C CYS A 154 -8.69 -3.56 -14.49
N ASP A 155 -8.76 -4.45 -15.46
CA ASP A 155 -9.91 -5.38 -15.58
C ASP A 155 -9.78 -6.47 -14.52
N LEU A 156 -10.55 -6.32 -13.45
CA LEU A 156 -10.64 -7.29 -12.36
C LEU A 156 -11.83 -8.24 -12.51
N SER A 157 -12.69 -8.03 -13.49
CA SER A 157 -13.95 -8.79 -13.67
C SER A 157 -13.79 -10.32 -13.77
N PRO A 158 -12.68 -10.86 -14.33
CA PRO A 158 -12.45 -12.31 -14.32
C PRO A 158 -12.15 -12.90 -12.94
N HIS A 159 -11.75 -12.07 -11.98
CA HIS A 159 -11.34 -12.48 -10.64
C HIS A 159 -12.32 -12.03 -9.56
N LEU A 160 -13.02 -10.93 -9.79
CA LEU A 160 -13.98 -10.32 -8.88
C LEU A 160 -15.12 -9.72 -9.70
N PRO A 161 -16.30 -10.36 -9.76
CA PRO A 161 -17.45 -9.88 -10.52
C PRO A 161 -17.97 -8.51 -10.06
N GLY A 162 -17.83 -8.20 -8.75
CA GLY A 162 -18.22 -6.92 -8.18
C GLY A 162 -17.70 -6.70 -6.77
N LEU A 163 -17.77 -5.46 -6.27
CA LEU A 163 -17.32 -5.11 -4.91
C LEU A 163 -18.10 -5.86 -3.85
N ASP A 164 -19.36 -6.18 -4.07
CA ASP A 164 -20.18 -6.94 -3.13
C ASP A 164 -19.67 -8.36 -2.88
N ASP A 165 -18.80 -8.89 -3.76
CA ASP A 165 -18.16 -10.18 -3.59
C ASP A 165 -16.91 -10.12 -2.64
N LEU A 166 -16.50 -8.92 -2.22
CA LEU A 166 -15.38 -8.71 -1.28
C LEU A 166 -15.75 -8.90 0.20
N HIS A 167 -16.87 -9.53 0.51
CA HIS A 167 -17.24 -9.81 1.89
C HIS A 167 -16.49 -11.03 2.45
N ALA A 168 -16.19 -10.98 3.74
CA ALA A 168 -15.62 -12.12 4.46
C ALA A 168 -16.63 -13.28 4.51
N LYS A 169 -16.16 -14.50 4.29
CA LYS A 169 -16.92 -15.76 4.43
C LYS A 169 -16.69 -16.36 5.82
N PRO A 170 -17.51 -17.29 6.27
CA PRO A 170 -17.21 -18.06 7.47
C PRO A 170 -15.86 -18.75 7.39
N GLU A 171 -15.16 -18.82 8.50
CA GLU A 171 -13.88 -19.52 8.62
C GLU A 171 -14.04 -21.02 8.36
N ASP A 172 -13.04 -21.62 7.68
CA ASP A 172 -12.87 -23.07 7.57
C ASP A 172 -11.99 -23.55 8.73
N ALA A 173 -12.59 -23.73 9.90
CA ALA A 173 -11.89 -24.11 11.11
C ALA A 173 -11.14 -25.45 11.00
N PRO A 174 -11.68 -26.51 10.34
CA PRO A 174 -10.93 -27.74 10.08
C PRO A 174 -9.65 -27.50 9.26
N LEU A 175 -9.72 -26.73 8.18
CA LEU A 175 -8.55 -26.41 7.35
C LEU A 175 -7.56 -25.52 8.11
N LEU A 176 -8.05 -24.54 8.89
CA LEU A 176 -7.19 -23.71 9.74
C LEU A 176 -6.41 -24.53 10.75
N ARG A 177 -7.07 -25.53 11.39
CA ARG A 177 -6.40 -26.44 12.32
C ARG A 177 -5.23 -27.16 11.63
N GLU A 178 -5.47 -27.77 10.45
CA GLU A 178 -4.43 -28.47 9.68
C GLU A 178 -3.26 -27.52 9.33
N LEU A 179 -3.56 -26.30 8.85
CA LEU A 179 -2.54 -25.34 8.46
C LEU A 179 -1.75 -24.83 9.67
N PHE A 180 -2.40 -24.54 10.80
CA PHE A 180 -1.72 -24.08 12.02
C PHE A 180 -0.85 -25.17 12.62
N GLU A 181 -1.26 -26.43 12.59
CA GLU A 181 -0.45 -27.57 12.98
C GLU A 181 0.78 -27.72 12.06
N ARG A 182 0.57 -27.72 10.74
CA ARG A 182 1.62 -27.86 9.73
C ARG A 182 2.71 -26.77 9.83
N TYR A 183 2.31 -25.53 10.12
CA TYR A 183 3.24 -24.40 10.20
C TYR A 183 3.63 -24.04 11.63
N ALA A 184 3.27 -24.88 12.60
CA ALA A 184 3.60 -24.72 14.02
C ALA A 184 3.13 -23.40 14.65
N PHE A 185 1.96 -22.88 14.25
CA PHE A 185 1.32 -21.72 14.88
C PHE A 185 0.58 -22.15 16.16
N LYS A 186 1.34 -22.45 17.21
CA LYS A 186 0.85 -23.08 18.45
C LYS A 186 -0.31 -22.32 19.14
N THR A 187 -0.24 -21.01 19.18
CA THR A 187 -1.29 -20.17 19.82
C THR A 187 -2.59 -20.27 19.03
N TRP A 188 -2.55 -20.05 17.73
CA TRP A 188 -3.72 -20.10 16.86
C TRP A 188 -4.30 -21.52 16.73
N LEU A 189 -3.44 -22.53 16.74
CA LEU A 189 -3.89 -23.94 16.78
C LEU A 189 -4.75 -24.19 18.01
N ARG A 190 -4.28 -23.80 19.19
CA ARG A 190 -5.04 -23.96 20.43
C ARG A 190 -6.38 -23.21 20.40
N ASP A 191 -6.41 -22.03 19.77
CA ASP A 191 -7.63 -21.22 19.73
C ASP A 191 -8.66 -21.84 18.76
N VAL A 192 -8.25 -22.34 17.60
CA VAL A 192 -9.15 -23.03 16.66
C VAL A 192 -9.63 -24.38 17.20
N GLU A 193 -8.81 -25.08 17.97
CA GLU A 193 -9.21 -26.33 18.64
C GLU A 193 -10.30 -26.11 19.68
N LYS A 194 -10.25 -25.01 20.42
CA LYS A 194 -11.33 -24.59 21.32
C LYS A 194 -12.64 -24.34 20.56
N GLN A 195 -12.58 -23.66 19.42
CA GLN A 195 -13.75 -23.43 18.57
C GLN A 195 -14.36 -24.75 18.08
N LEU A 196 -13.54 -25.74 17.74
CA LEU A 196 -14.01 -27.05 17.28
C LEU A 196 -14.51 -27.95 18.40
N GLY A 197 -14.53 -27.47 19.67
CA GLY A 197 -14.99 -28.25 20.82
C GLY A 197 -14.00 -29.32 21.31
N GLY A 198 -12.73 -29.20 20.90
CA GLY A 198 -11.65 -30.03 21.39
C GLY A 198 -11.30 -29.70 22.83
N ALA A 199 -11.24 -30.72 23.72
CA ALA A 199 -10.67 -30.55 25.04
C ALA A 199 -9.20 -30.12 24.91
N VAL A 200 -8.84 -29.00 25.51
CA VAL A 200 -7.45 -28.56 25.62
C VAL A 200 -6.71 -29.59 26.45
N PRO A 201 -5.62 -30.24 25.99
CA PRO A 201 -4.75 -30.98 26.87
C PRO A 201 -4.22 -30.00 27.91
N GLU A 202 -4.57 -30.17 29.16
CA GLU A 202 -3.93 -29.44 30.26
C GLU A 202 -2.42 -29.70 30.11
N ALA A 203 -1.65 -28.62 29.98
CA ALA A 203 -0.22 -28.72 30.02
C ALA A 203 0.15 -29.32 31.40
N SER A 204 0.54 -30.59 31.41
CA SER A 204 1.14 -31.20 32.56
C SER A 204 2.47 -30.52 32.82
N GLY A 205 2.40 -29.46 33.59
CA GLY A 205 3.56 -28.75 34.13
C GLY A 205 4.03 -29.50 35.36
N ASP A 206 4.85 -30.51 35.19
CA ASP A 206 5.79 -30.96 36.20
C ASP A 206 7.18 -30.97 35.56
N PHE A 207 7.80 -29.82 35.61
CA PHE A 207 9.27 -29.72 35.56
C PHE A 207 9.77 -29.77 36.98
N ASP A 208 9.97 -31.01 37.46
CA ASP A 208 10.68 -31.29 38.72
C ASP A 208 12.18 -30.94 38.51
N LEU A 209 12.59 -29.81 39.07
CA LEU A 209 14.01 -29.47 39.20
C LEU A 209 14.53 -30.00 40.53
N ALA A 210 14.84 -31.28 40.57
CA ALA A 210 15.63 -31.87 41.63
C ALA A 210 16.67 -32.81 41.01
N GLY A 211 17.96 -32.39 41.02
CA GLY A 211 19.10 -33.20 40.61
C GLY A 211 20.28 -32.32 40.28
#